data_a9c37adb9c69f2150c3fdddcc543cb38
#
_entry.id   a9c37adb9c69f2150c3fdddcc543cb38
#
_cell.length_a   1.000
_cell.length_b   1.000
_cell.length_c   1.000
_cell.angle_alpha   90.00
_cell.angle_beta   90.00
_cell.angle_gamma   90.00
#
_symmetry.space_group_name_H-M   'P 1'
#
loop_
_entity.id
_entity.type
_entity.pdbx_description
1 polymer ?
#
loop_
_entity_poly.entity_id
_entity_poly.type
_entity_poly.pdbx_seq_one_letter_code
_entity_poly.pdbx_strand_id
1 'polypeptide(L)'
;MTVPTRNSDGDGDGEHGMNRRQLMRHSAWFGGAVILTVTGGEVISHIPGSTDPTPAGSADLRFVQVSDSHIGFHGPPNMNVTGTFSAALTQINSLGFRPDFVMHSGDLTHLSTPAQFDQVKQMLSQLRTDRIFTVPGEHDSIGDNGRAYRQAFAKNTLGDGWYSFDTHGVHFIALVNTLHLEQLGHLGSDQIDFVRKDIAGLSSDTPIVVFSHIPLFAMYPKWGWGTDDAVQVLSMLRRFSSVTCLNGHVHQLFTKTEGNITFHSAAPTCYPFPKPGQGPGPIPQVLPAGRLKDALGIRTVNYRQGSHALAVKDEKLT
;
A
#
# COMPACT_ATOMS: atom_id res chain seq x y z
N MET A 1 55.58 -21.49 37.43
CA MET A 1 54.77 -20.28 37.12
C MET A 1 54.22 -20.53 35.73
N THR A 2 53.01 -21.00 35.67
CA THR A 2 52.29 -21.28 34.40
C THR A 2 51.26 -20.20 34.17
N VAL A 3 51.34 -19.55 33.05
CA VAL A 3 50.39 -18.51 32.56
C VAL A 3 49.29 -19.24 31.82
N PRO A 4 47.99 -19.02 32.06
CA PRO A 4 46.92 -19.57 31.25
C PRO A 4 46.70 -18.73 30.01
N THR A 5 46.69 -19.41 28.87
CA THR A 5 46.27 -18.90 27.55
C THR A 5 44.77 -18.66 27.52
N ARG A 6 44.34 -17.46 27.14
CA ARG A 6 42.95 -17.04 26.92
C ARG A 6 42.57 -17.43 25.50
N ASN A 7 41.62 -18.31 25.34
CA ASN A 7 40.95 -18.56 24.07
C ASN A 7 40.06 -17.36 23.74
N SER A 8 40.26 -16.79 22.59
CA SER A 8 39.37 -15.83 21.95
C SER A 8 38.36 -16.60 21.11
N ASP A 9 37.19 -16.83 21.64
CA ASP A 9 36.06 -17.26 20.84
C ASP A 9 35.55 -16.06 20.01
N GLY A 10 35.62 -16.19 18.71
CA GLY A 10 35.09 -15.21 17.78
C GLY A 10 33.58 -15.26 17.75
N ASP A 11 32.95 -14.16 18.12
CA ASP A 11 31.54 -13.93 17.87
C ASP A 11 31.32 -13.75 16.37
N GLY A 12 30.65 -14.71 15.78
CA GLY A 12 30.19 -14.65 14.40
C GLY A 12 29.07 -13.61 14.26
N ASP A 13 29.21 -12.74 13.28
CA ASP A 13 28.19 -11.81 12.82
C ASP A 13 26.88 -12.56 12.54
N GLY A 14 25.88 -12.34 13.39
CA GLY A 14 24.54 -12.86 13.20
C GLY A 14 23.86 -12.11 12.07
N GLU A 15 23.62 -12.76 10.94
CA GLU A 15 22.70 -12.30 9.92
C GLU A 15 21.32 -12.00 10.55
N HIS A 16 20.95 -10.72 10.61
CA HIS A 16 19.63 -10.27 11.06
C HIS A 16 18.56 -10.53 9.99
N GLY A 17 18.43 -11.79 9.58
CA GLY A 17 17.30 -12.27 8.79
C GLY A 17 16.19 -12.78 9.70
N MET A 18 14.94 -12.59 9.30
CA MET A 18 13.77 -13.16 9.98
C MET A 18 14.00 -14.65 10.23
N ASN A 19 14.01 -15.08 11.49
CA ASN A 19 14.31 -16.46 11.82
C ASN A 19 13.19 -17.40 11.33
N ARG A 20 13.51 -18.69 11.12
CA ARG A 20 12.56 -19.71 10.61
C ARG A 20 11.26 -19.79 11.41
N ARG A 21 11.28 -19.45 12.69
CA ARG A 21 10.07 -19.42 13.53
C ARG A 21 9.19 -18.22 13.24
N GLN A 22 9.76 -17.06 12.94
CA GLN A 22 9.01 -15.89 12.51
C GLN A 22 8.42 -16.12 11.13
N LEU A 23 9.19 -16.67 10.19
CA LEU A 23 8.70 -17.05 8.87
C LEU A 23 7.59 -18.11 8.95
N MET A 24 7.73 -19.12 9.80
CA MET A 24 6.69 -20.15 10.00
C MET A 24 5.46 -19.60 10.74
N ARG A 25 5.60 -18.65 11.64
CA ARG A 25 4.44 -17.97 12.24
C ARG A 25 3.69 -17.14 11.19
N HIS A 26 4.38 -16.44 10.31
CA HIS A 26 3.76 -15.80 9.17
C HIS A 26 3.13 -16.82 8.19
N SER A 27 3.81 -17.92 7.89
CA SER A 27 3.32 -18.96 6.98
C SER A 27 2.16 -19.79 7.57
N ALA A 28 2.17 -20.09 8.87
CA ALA A 28 1.07 -20.81 9.53
C ALA A 28 -0.23 -19.98 9.60
N TRP A 29 -0.14 -18.67 9.44
CA TRP A 29 -1.28 -17.77 9.35
C TRP A 29 -1.98 -17.84 7.99
N PHE A 30 -1.32 -18.39 6.96
CA PHE A 30 -1.72 -18.37 5.55
C PHE A 30 -2.38 -19.69 5.07
N GLY A 31 -2.93 -20.50 5.98
CA GLY A 31 -3.62 -21.76 5.67
C GLY A 31 -5.05 -21.62 5.11
N GLY A 32 -5.39 -20.52 4.49
CA GLY A 32 -6.70 -20.30 3.84
C GLY A 32 -6.60 -20.37 2.31
N ALA A 33 -7.60 -20.97 1.64
CA ALA A 33 -7.64 -21.12 0.20
C ALA A 33 -7.53 -19.76 -0.52
N VAL A 34 -6.56 -19.64 -1.44
CA VAL A 34 -6.43 -18.51 -2.35
C VAL A 34 -7.40 -18.73 -3.51
N ILE A 35 -8.40 -17.87 -3.65
CA ILE A 35 -9.25 -17.83 -4.84
C ILE A 35 -8.83 -16.64 -5.69
N LEU A 36 -8.13 -16.91 -6.79
CA LEU A 36 -7.81 -15.91 -7.82
C LEU A 36 -8.88 -15.97 -8.89
N THR A 37 -9.66 -14.91 -9.04
CA THR A 37 -10.55 -14.76 -10.18
C THR A 37 -10.21 -13.46 -10.90
N VAL A 38 -9.62 -13.56 -12.08
CA VAL A 38 -9.41 -12.43 -13.00
C VAL A 38 -10.35 -12.59 -14.17
N THR A 39 -11.33 -11.73 -14.28
CA THR A 39 -12.22 -11.69 -15.45
C THR A 39 -12.34 -10.23 -15.90
N GLY A 40 -11.81 -9.92 -17.08
CA GLY A 40 -12.06 -8.65 -17.78
C GLY A 40 -11.54 -7.37 -17.11
N GLY A 41 -10.50 -7.44 -16.26
CA GLY A 41 -9.93 -6.26 -15.58
C GLY A 41 -10.69 -5.82 -14.32
N GLU A 42 -11.72 -6.55 -13.92
CA GLU A 42 -12.41 -6.35 -12.63
C GLU A 42 -12.03 -7.47 -11.66
N VAL A 43 -11.53 -7.09 -10.48
CA VAL A 43 -11.32 -8.03 -9.38
C VAL A 43 -12.51 -7.91 -8.45
N ILE A 44 -13.42 -8.87 -8.52
CA ILE A 44 -14.54 -8.96 -7.58
C ILE A 44 -14.12 -9.92 -6.47
N SER A 45 -13.98 -9.44 -5.25
CA SER A 45 -13.75 -10.30 -4.10
C SER A 45 -15.08 -10.95 -3.70
N HIS A 46 -15.25 -12.23 -3.96
CA HIS A 46 -16.38 -13.01 -3.46
C HIS A 46 -16.08 -13.58 -2.07
N ILE A 47 -16.90 -13.21 -1.11
CA ILE A 47 -17.04 -13.97 0.14
C ILE A 47 -18.01 -15.12 -0.14
N PRO A 48 -17.67 -16.40 0.13
CA PRO A 48 -18.61 -17.50 -0.05
C PRO A 48 -19.87 -17.25 0.79
N GLY A 49 -21.01 -17.04 0.11
CA GLY A 49 -22.31 -16.79 0.74
C GLY A 49 -22.97 -15.46 0.40
N SER A 50 -22.35 -14.56 -0.37
CA SER A 50 -23.00 -13.34 -0.84
C SER A 50 -23.69 -13.56 -2.18
N THR A 51 -24.97 -13.23 -2.25
CA THR A 51 -25.79 -13.22 -3.46
C THR A 51 -25.38 -12.12 -4.42
N ASP A 52 -25.50 -12.36 -5.70
CA ASP A 52 -25.22 -11.60 -6.92
C ASP A 52 -24.87 -10.11 -6.86
N PRO A 53 -24.01 -9.62 -7.79
CA PRO A 53 -23.71 -8.21 -7.91
C PRO A 53 -24.98 -7.43 -8.27
N THR A 54 -25.44 -6.62 -7.33
CA THR A 54 -26.55 -5.68 -7.58
C THR A 54 -26.11 -4.66 -8.65
N PRO A 55 -26.98 -4.29 -9.60
CA PRO A 55 -26.66 -3.32 -10.64
C PRO A 55 -26.15 -2.00 -10.05
N ALA A 56 -25.28 -1.31 -10.79
CA ALA A 56 -24.66 -0.05 -10.42
C ALA A 56 -25.69 1.04 -10.05
N GLY A 57 -26.18 0.98 -8.83
CA GLY A 57 -26.84 2.11 -8.17
C GLY A 57 -25.79 3.06 -7.60
N SER A 58 -26.16 4.31 -7.36
CA SER A 58 -25.21 5.30 -6.83
C SER A 58 -24.47 4.77 -5.60
N ALA A 59 -23.16 4.60 -5.69
CA ALA A 59 -22.35 4.26 -4.54
C ALA A 59 -22.38 5.43 -3.54
N ASP A 60 -22.53 5.11 -2.26
CA ASP A 60 -22.55 6.15 -1.23
C ASP A 60 -21.15 6.76 -1.01
N LEU A 61 -20.09 6.02 -1.39
CA LEU A 61 -18.70 6.47 -1.34
C LEU A 61 -17.96 6.05 -2.62
N ARG A 62 -17.20 6.98 -3.20
CA ARG A 62 -16.29 6.70 -4.33
C ARG A 62 -14.97 7.37 -4.12
N PHE A 63 -13.90 6.60 -4.09
CA PHE A 63 -12.57 7.17 -4.03
C PHE A 63 -11.63 6.54 -5.05
N VAL A 64 -10.49 7.17 -5.26
CA VAL A 64 -9.46 6.67 -6.18
C VAL A 64 -8.18 6.45 -5.42
N GLN A 65 -7.50 5.34 -5.69
CA GLN A 65 -6.13 5.09 -5.27
C GLN A 65 -5.20 5.26 -6.46
N VAL A 66 -4.12 6.01 -6.26
CA VAL A 66 -2.91 6.03 -7.11
C VAL A 66 -1.71 5.68 -6.26
N SER A 67 -0.65 5.19 -6.87
CA SER A 67 0.54 4.74 -6.16
C SER A 67 1.80 4.90 -6.98
N ASP A 68 2.93 5.00 -6.28
CA ASP A 68 4.26 4.83 -6.88
C ASP A 68 4.47 5.75 -8.09
N SER A 69 4.35 7.06 -7.86
CA SER A 69 4.58 8.05 -8.92
C SER A 69 6.06 8.35 -9.15
N HIS A 70 6.90 8.14 -8.14
CA HIS A 70 8.35 8.33 -8.19
C HIS A 70 8.78 9.60 -8.92
N ILE A 71 8.13 10.74 -8.63
CA ILE A 71 8.48 12.03 -9.26
C ILE A 71 9.95 12.33 -9.02
N GLY A 72 10.68 12.56 -10.12
CA GLY A 72 12.14 12.74 -10.14
C GLY A 72 12.90 11.52 -10.70
N PHE A 73 12.26 10.38 -10.91
CA PHE A 73 12.87 9.26 -11.62
C PHE A 73 13.02 9.60 -13.11
N HIS A 74 14.16 9.19 -13.70
CA HIS A 74 14.43 9.29 -15.12
C HIS A 74 15.35 8.14 -15.54
N GLY A 75 14.85 7.21 -16.32
CA GLY A 75 15.62 6.03 -16.76
C GLY A 75 14.88 5.16 -17.77
N PRO A 76 15.55 4.14 -18.33
CA PRO A 76 14.99 3.31 -19.40
C PRO A 76 13.60 2.69 -19.11
N PRO A 77 13.25 2.31 -17.88
CA PRO A 77 11.89 1.82 -17.57
C PRO A 77 10.80 2.87 -17.80
N ASN A 78 11.09 4.14 -17.50
CA ASN A 78 10.23 5.29 -17.83
C ASN A 78 11.03 6.58 -17.86
N MET A 79 11.26 7.11 -19.06
CA MET A 79 11.97 8.37 -19.26
C MET A 79 11.14 9.61 -18.87
N ASN A 80 9.85 9.45 -18.53
CA ASN A 80 8.94 10.56 -18.24
C ASN A 80 7.86 10.16 -17.22
N VAL A 81 8.24 9.94 -15.97
CA VAL A 81 7.30 9.62 -14.88
C VAL A 81 6.32 10.78 -14.62
N THR A 82 6.75 12.02 -14.81
CA THR A 82 5.87 13.19 -14.71
C THR A 82 4.73 13.11 -15.73
N GLY A 83 5.04 12.70 -16.98
CA GLY A 83 4.04 12.52 -18.02
C GLY A 83 3.06 11.37 -17.73
N THR A 84 3.54 10.23 -17.23
CA THR A 84 2.65 9.11 -16.88
C THR A 84 1.80 9.42 -15.66
N PHE A 85 2.34 10.11 -14.66
CA PHE A 85 1.53 10.56 -13.50
C PHE A 85 0.50 11.63 -13.93
N SER A 86 0.87 12.57 -14.80
CA SER A 86 -0.09 13.53 -15.35
C SER A 86 -1.22 12.84 -16.13
N ALA A 87 -0.92 11.78 -16.89
CA ALA A 87 -1.95 10.97 -17.55
C ALA A 87 -2.90 10.32 -16.54
N ALA A 88 -2.38 9.77 -15.43
CA ALA A 88 -3.21 9.24 -14.36
C ALA A 88 -4.16 10.29 -13.75
N LEU A 89 -3.65 11.49 -13.46
CA LEU A 89 -4.47 12.60 -12.92
C LEU A 89 -5.54 13.05 -13.92
N THR A 90 -5.18 13.11 -15.21
CA THR A 90 -6.12 13.44 -16.29
C THR A 90 -7.23 12.37 -16.38
N GLN A 91 -6.86 11.09 -16.30
CA GLN A 91 -7.83 9.98 -16.32
C GLN A 91 -8.76 10.06 -15.11
N ILE A 92 -8.26 10.34 -13.90
CA ILE A 92 -9.08 10.57 -12.72
C ILE A 92 -10.06 11.72 -12.92
N ASN A 93 -9.61 12.84 -13.47
CA ASN A 93 -10.46 13.99 -13.76
C ASN A 93 -11.51 13.73 -14.85
N SER A 94 -11.31 12.72 -15.69
CA SER A 94 -12.24 12.30 -16.75
C SER A 94 -13.22 11.19 -16.34
N LEU A 95 -13.13 10.68 -15.10
CA LEU A 95 -14.10 9.73 -14.57
C LEU A 95 -15.51 10.33 -14.63
N GLY A 96 -16.51 9.52 -14.89
CA GLY A 96 -17.93 9.93 -14.92
C GLY A 96 -18.49 10.36 -13.56
N PHE A 97 -17.62 10.56 -12.56
CA PHE A 97 -17.96 11.01 -11.21
C PHE A 97 -16.80 11.81 -10.60
N ARG A 98 -17.10 12.63 -9.60
CA ARG A 98 -16.09 13.30 -8.77
C ARG A 98 -15.76 12.38 -7.59
N PRO A 99 -14.50 11.97 -7.39
CA PRO A 99 -14.12 11.18 -6.20
C PRO A 99 -14.35 11.98 -4.91
N ASP A 100 -14.84 11.31 -3.86
CA ASP A 100 -14.94 11.89 -2.51
C ASP A 100 -13.55 12.24 -1.96
N PHE A 101 -12.55 11.45 -2.36
CA PHE A 101 -11.14 11.74 -2.13
C PHE A 101 -10.25 10.93 -3.10
N VAL A 102 -8.99 11.34 -3.17
CA VAL A 102 -7.93 10.55 -3.81
C VAL A 102 -6.89 10.20 -2.76
N MET A 103 -6.47 8.93 -2.73
CA MET A 103 -5.39 8.41 -1.89
C MET A 103 -4.17 8.12 -2.75
N HIS A 104 -3.01 8.70 -2.40
CA HIS A 104 -1.72 8.30 -2.95
C HIS A 104 -1.01 7.38 -1.94
N SER A 105 -0.86 6.11 -2.28
CA SER A 105 -0.38 5.07 -1.36
C SER A 105 1.14 4.91 -1.33
N GLY A 106 1.89 6.01 -1.43
CA GLY A 106 3.34 6.07 -1.16
C GLY A 106 4.21 6.08 -2.41
N ASP A 107 5.50 6.32 -2.19
CA ASP A 107 6.50 6.58 -3.22
C ASP A 107 6.07 7.71 -4.18
N LEU A 108 5.71 8.84 -3.55
CA LEU A 108 5.33 10.05 -4.26
C LEU A 108 6.52 10.60 -5.04
N THR A 109 7.68 10.60 -4.40
CA THR A 109 8.95 11.12 -4.90
C THR A 109 9.96 9.99 -5.12
N HIS A 110 11.01 10.24 -5.87
CA HIS A 110 12.08 9.27 -6.06
C HIS A 110 13.25 9.44 -5.08
N LEU A 111 13.53 10.66 -4.66
CA LEU A 111 14.71 10.98 -3.84
C LEU A 111 14.38 11.87 -2.62
N SER A 112 13.12 11.98 -2.23
CA SER A 112 12.69 12.74 -1.05
C SER A 112 13.15 14.21 -1.03
N THR A 113 13.38 14.83 -2.20
CA THR A 113 13.82 16.23 -2.23
C THR A 113 12.64 17.20 -2.08
N PRO A 114 12.83 18.39 -1.45
CA PRO A 114 11.77 19.40 -1.37
C PRO A 114 11.17 19.76 -2.73
N ALA A 115 12.00 19.90 -3.77
CA ALA A 115 11.55 20.22 -5.11
C ALA A 115 10.64 19.12 -5.71
N GLN A 116 10.94 17.84 -5.44
CA GLN A 116 10.08 16.73 -5.87
C GLN A 116 8.74 16.74 -5.12
N PHE A 117 8.73 17.00 -3.82
CA PHE A 117 7.50 17.14 -3.05
C PHE A 117 6.66 18.34 -3.53
N ASP A 118 7.27 19.46 -3.83
CA ASP A 118 6.56 20.63 -4.35
C ASP A 118 5.96 20.34 -5.73
N GLN A 119 6.68 19.62 -6.59
CA GLN A 119 6.17 19.17 -7.88
C GLN A 119 4.96 18.24 -7.72
N VAL A 120 5.04 17.25 -6.82
CA VAL A 120 3.90 16.35 -6.51
C VAL A 120 2.70 17.14 -6.03
N LYS A 121 2.87 18.09 -5.10
CA LYS A 121 1.77 18.96 -4.63
C LYS A 121 1.13 19.73 -5.78
N GLN A 122 1.94 20.33 -6.64
CA GLN A 122 1.45 21.06 -7.80
C GLN A 122 0.67 20.16 -8.75
N MET A 123 1.15 18.93 -8.98
CA MET A 123 0.44 17.97 -9.83
C MET A 123 -0.88 17.53 -9.18
N LEU A 124 -0.87 17.12 -7.92
CA LEU A 124 -2.08 16.71 -7.20
C LEU A 124 -3.13 17.81 -7.10
N SER A 125 -2.72 19.10 -7.04
CA SER A 125 -3.67 20.23 -7.01
C SER A 125 -4.52 20.38 -8.29
N GLN A 126 -4.19 19.65 -9.36
CA GLN A 126 -4.99 19.60 -10.59
C GLN A 126 -6.19 18.65 -10.51
N LEU A 127 -6.27 17.83 -9.46
CA LEU A 127 -7.37 16.91 -9.26
C LEU A 127 -8.67 17.64 -8.91
N ARG A 128 -9.77 17.16 -9.49
CA ARG A 128 -11.13 17.66 -9.21
C ARG A 128 -11.71 16.98 -7.96
N THR A 129 -10.98 17.07 -6.86
CA THR A 129 -11.42 16.61 -5.54
C THR A 129 -10.91 17.58 -4.49
N ASP A 130 -11.67 17.74 -3.39
CA ASP A 130 -11.28 18.62 -2.29
C ASP A 130 -10.41 17.91 -1.25
N ARG A 131 -10.34 16.58 -1.32
CA ARG A 131 -9.68 15.76 -0.31
C ARG A 131 -8.64 14.86 -0.97
N ILE A 132 -7.38 15.08 -0.61
CA ILE A 132 -6.25 14.23 -1.05
C ILE A 132 -5.55 13.74 0.20
N PHE A 133 -5.41 12.43 0.29
CA PHE A 133 -4.72 11.75 1.37
C PHE A 133 -3.46 11.08 0.83
N THR A 134 -2.45 10.92 1.67
CA THR A 134 -1.20 10.27 1.31
C THR A 134 -0.68 9.43 2.47
N VAL A 135 0.08 8.39 2.17
CA VAL A 135 1.04 7.75 3.08
C VAL A 135 2.41 7.80 2.43
N PRO A 136 3.52 7.85 3.17
CA PRO A 136 4.85 7.83 2.57
C PRO A 136 5.23 6.44 2.09
N GLY A 137 6.00 6.37 1.00
CA GLY A 137 6.79 5.21 0.66
C GLY A 137 8.23 5.32 1.21
N GLU A 138 9.07 4.31 0.95
CA GLU A 138 10.47 4.34 1.37
C GLU A 138 11.26 5.42 0.64
N HIS A 139 10.93 5.69 -0.63
CA HIS A 139 11.53 6.74 -1.41
C HIS A 139 11.19 8.15 -0.90
N ASP A 140 10.11 8.31 -0.14
CA ASP A 140 9.72 9.58 0.50
C ASP A 140 10.43 9.81 1.84
N SER A 141 11.25 8.85 2.28
CA SER A 141 11.92 8.86 3.58
C SER A 141 13.45 8.90 3.47
N ILE A 142 14.00 8.95 2.26
CA ILE A 142 15.44 8.89 2.01
C ILE A 142 16.17 10.06 2.68
N GLY A 143 17.18 9.73 3.49
CA GLY A 143 18.14 10.67 4.04
C GLY A 143 17.67 11.51 5.23
N ASP A 144 16.35 11.58 5.51
CA ASP A 144 15.83 12.42 6.59
C ASP A 144 14.73 11.77 7.44
N ASN A 145 14.55 10.47 7.25
CA ASN A 145 13.56 9.67 7.97
C ASN A 145 12.13 10.20 7.81
N GLY A 146 11.77 10.64 6.59
CA GLY A 146 10.45 11.12 6.24
C GLY A 146 10.10 12.51 6.75
N ARG A 147 11.08 13.30 7.24
CA ARG A 147 10.82 14.66 7.74
C ARG A 147 10.29 15.58 6.65
N ALA A 148 10.87 15.57 5.45
CA ALA A 148 10.43 16.40 4.35
C ALA A 148 9.02 15.99 3.88
N TYR A 149 8.71 14.69 3.84
CA TYR A 149 7.37 14.21 3.59
C TYR A 149 6.38 14.76 4.62
N ARG A 150 6.68 14.62 5.93
CA ARG A 150 5.79 15.12 6.99
C ARG A 150 5.54 16.62 6.89
N GLN A 151 6.56 17.41 6.56
CA GLN A 151 6.41 18.86 6.32
C GLN A 151 5.50 19.14 5.11
N ALA A 152 5.58 18.30 4.09
CA ALA A 152 4.85 18.50 2.85
C ALA A 152 3.39 18.05 2.95
N PHE A 153 3.09 16.89 3.56
CA PHE A 153 1.81 16.21 3.44
C PHE A 153 1.16 15.83 4.78
N ALA A 154 1.92 15.66 5.87
CA ALA A 154 1.42 15.09 7.10
C ALA A 154 0.89 16.14 8.10
N LYS A 155 0.20 17.17 7.62
CA LYS A 155 -0.49 18.12 8.49
C LYS A 155 -1.68 17.41 9.17
N ASN A 156 -1.80 17.58 10.50
CA ASN A 156 -2.87 16.98 11.32
C ASN A 156 -2.81 15.44 11.39
N THR A 157 -1.64 14.85 11.23
CA THR A 157 -1.38 13.43 11.48
C THR A 157 -0.81 13.21 12.87
N LEU A 158 -0.70 11.96 13.29
CA LEU A 158 -0.11 11.54 14.56
C LEU A 158 1.27 10.92 14.33
N GLY A 159 2.10 10.93 15.37
CA GLY A 159 3.43 10.32 15.34
C GLY A 159 4.23 10.69 14.11
N ASP A 160 4.69 9.70 13.39
CA ASP A 160 5.47 9.86 12.16
C ASP A 160 4.62 9.97 10.89
N GLY A 161 3.33 10.29 11.01
CA GLY A 161 2.50 10.59 9.87
C GLY A 161 1.28 9.68 9.69
N TRP A 162 0.97 8.78 10.65
CA TRP A 162 -0.24 7.96 10.60
C TRP A 162 -1.48 8.72 11.06
N TYR A 163 -2.65 8.29 10.61
CA TYR A 163 -3.93 8.91 10.94
C TYR A 163 -5.11 7.98 10.63
N SER A 164 -6.29 8.36 11.10
CA SER A 164 -7.56 7.75 10.71
C SER A 164 -8.60 8.82 10.42
N PHE A 165 -9.64 8.42 9.70
CA PHE A 165 -10.81 9.27 9.44
C PHE A 165 -12.02 8.41 9.08
N ASP A 166 -13.22 9.00 9.28
CA ASP A 166 -14.48 8.37 8.93
C ASP A 166 -15.15 9.12 7.78
N THR A 167 -15.72 8.37 6.85
CA THR A 167 -16.58 8.94 5.82
C THR A 167 -17.56 7.87 5.29
N HIS A 168 -18.81 8.24 5.05
CA HIS A 168 -19.86 7.36 4.52
C HIS A 168 -20.04 6.04 5.29
N GLY A 169 -19.79 6.06 6.62
CA GLY A 169 -19.91 4.87 7.47
C GLY A 169 -18.77 3.87 7.34
N VAL A 170 -17.68 4.22 6.65
CA VAL A 170 -16.43 3.44 6.54
C VAL A 170 -15.36 4.10 7.39
N HIS A 171 -14.63 3.32 8.14
CA HIS A 171 -13.48 3.75 8.92
C HIS A 171 -12.17 3.49 8.17
N PHE A 172 -11.38 4.54 7.98
CA PHE A 172 -10.12 4.54 7.25
C PHE A 172 -8.95 4.70 8.19
N ILE A 173 -7.93 3.86 8.02
CA ILE A 173 -6.68 3.88 8.79
C ILE A 173 -5.51 4.00 7.81
N ALA A 174 -4.72 5.05 7.93
CA ALA A 174 -3.52 5.27 7.13
C ALA A 174 -2.28 5.01 7.99
N LEU A 175 -1.50 3.98 7.62
CA LEU A 175 -0.34 3.51 8.36
C LEU A 175 0.96 3.87 7.63
N VAL A 176 1.99 4.15 8.42
CA VAL A 176 3.35 4.42 7.95
C VAL A 176 4.22 3.23 8.31
N ASN A 177 4.70 2.47 7.32
CA ASN A 177 5.52 1.29 7.53
C ASN A 177 6.83 1.30 6.74
N THR A 178 7.27 2.50 6.34
CA THR A 178 8.45 2.74 5.49
C THR A 178 9.57 3.47 6.20
N LEU A 179 9.37 3.85 7.46
CA LEU A 179 10.43 4.40 8.31
C LEU A 179 11.17 3.24 8.99
N HIS A 180 12.45 3.43 9.25
CA HIS A 180 13.30 2.43 9.93
C HIS A 180 13.35 1.07 9.22
N LEU A 181 13.39 1.09 7.88
CA LEU A 181 13.50 -0.13 7.10
C LEU A 181 14.87 -0.78 7.29
N GLU A 182 14.87 -2.03 7.75
CA GLU A 182 16.03 -2.92 7.60
C GLU A 182 15.89 -3.75 6.31
N GLN A 183 14.79 -4.45 6.15
CA GLN A 183 14.46 -5.22 4.95
C GLN A 183 12.95 -5.25 4.68
N LEU A 184 12.13 -5.33 5.72
CA LEU A 184 10.67 -5.37 5.65
C LEU A 184 10.09 -4.06 6.17
N GLY A 185 8.86 -3.75 5.80
CA GLY A 185 8.09 -2.69 6.44
C GLY A 185 7.93 -2.96 7.92
N HIS A 186 7.85 -1.89 8.71
CA HIS A 186 7.71 -1.97 10.16
C HIS A 186 6.79 -0.86 10.67
N LEU A 187 5.81 -1.21 11.52
CA LEU A 187 4.85 -0.26 12.10
C LEU A 187 5.37 0.35 13.41
N GLY A 188 5.91 -0.49 14.29
CA GLY A 188 6.33 -0.12 15.62
C GLY A 188 5.19 -0.08 16.66
N SER A 189 5.57 -0.10 17.93
CA SER A 189 4.64 -0.20 19.06
C SER A 189 3.64 0.95 19.13
N ASP A 190 4.10 2.17 18.89
CA ASP A 190 3.27 3.38 19.04
C ASP A 190 2.13 3.40 18.02
N GLN A 191 2.40 2.98 16.80
CA GLN A 191 1.39 2.90 15.75
C GLN A 191 0.45 1.70 15.95
N ILE A 192 0.94 0.56 16.44
CA ILE A 192 0.11 -0.57 16.85
C ILE A 192 -0.83 -0.18 17.99
N ASP A 193 -0.34 0.59 18.96
CA ASP A 193 -1.16 1.11 20.07
C ASP A 193 -2.17 2.17 19.60
N PHE A 194 -1.80 2.99 18.62
CA PHE A 194 -2.74 3.90 17.96
C PHE A 194 -3.89 3.10 17.35
N VAL A 195 -3.63 2.10 16.52
CA VAL A 195 -4.69 1.28 15.89
C VAL A 195 -5.58 0.63 16.95
N ARG A 196 -4.99 0.08 18.03
CA ARG A 196 -5.74 -0.56 19.11
C ARG A 196 -6.75 0.41 19.74
N LYS A 197 -6.34 1.64 20.02
CA LYS A 197 -7.19 2.68 20.62
C LYS A 197 -8.23 3.19 19.65
N ASP A 198 -7.84 3.40 18.41
CA ASP A 198 -8.65 3.96 17.34
C ASP A 198 -9.88 3.09 17.05
N ILE A 199 -9.67 1.77 16.91
CA ILE A 199 -10.76 0.84 16.61
C ILE A 199 -11.56 0.39 17.84
N ALA A 200 -11.14 0.70 19.08
CA ALA A 200 -11.69 0.08 20.30
C ALA A 200 -13.22 0.25 20.46
N GLY A 201 -13.73 1.40 20.07
CA GLY A 201 -15.16 1.75 20.18
C GLY A 201 -16.00 1.41 18.94
N LEU A 202 -15.40 0.92 17.87
CA LEU A 202 -16.13 0.65 16.64
C LEU A 202 -16.92 -0.66 16.71
N SER A 203 -18.11 -0.65 16.09
CA SER A 203 -18.88 -1.88 15.87
C SER A 203 -18.13 -2.85 14.97
N SER A 204 -18.31 -4.16 15.20
CA SER A 204 -17.79 -5.22 14.31
C SER A 204 -18.33 -5.13 12.89
N ASP A 205 -19.46 -4.46 12.69
CA ASP A 205 -20.07 -4.27 11.38
C ASP A 205 -19.52 -3.05 10.62
N THR A 206 -18.67 -2.23 11.27
CA THR A 206 -18.04 -1.09 10.61
C THR A 206 -17.02 -1.62 9.58
N PRO A 207 -17.16 -1.30 8.28
CA PRO A 207 -16.17 -1.64 7.29
C PRO A 207 -14.87 -0.87 7.56
N ILE A 208 -13.75 -1.56 7.50
CA ILE A 208 -12.41 -0.99 7.74
C ILE A 208 -11.63 -0.97 6.43
N VAL A 209 -11.03 0.18 6.12
CA VAL A 209 -10.05 0.30 5.02
C VAL A 209 -8.71 0.71 5.59
N VAL A 210 -7.66 -0.06 5.31
CA VAL A 210 -6.31 0.25 5.77
C VAL A 210 -5.43 0.59 4.57
N PHE A 211 -4.78 1.75 4.63
CA PHE A 211 -3.76 2.14 3.68
C PHE A 211 -2.37 1.97 4.31
N SER A 212 -1.46 1.38 3.57
CA SER A 212 -0.03 1.35 3.86
C SER A 212 0.74 1.35 2.54
N HIS A 213 2.02 1.73 2.54
CA HIS A 213 2.80 1.61 1.31
C HIS A 213 3.22 0.17 1.07
N ILE A 214 3.94 -0.43 1.99
CA ILE A 214 4.37 -1.82 1.93
C ILE A 214 3.20 -2.75 2.33
N PRO A 215 2.99 -3.89 1.65
CA PRO A 215 1.94 -4.84 2.01
C PRO A 215 1.99 -5.24 3.49
N LEU A 216 0.82 -5.28 4.16
CA LEU A 216 0.72 -5.75 5.55
C LEU A 216 0.88 -7.26 5.70
N PHE A 217 0.85 -8.03 4.61
CA PHE A 217 1.12 -9.45 4.61
C PHE A 217 2.47 -9.77 3.95
N ALA A 218 3.07 -10.89 4.30
CA ALA A 218 4.36 -11.34 3.75
C ALA A 218 4.17 -11.88 2.33
N MET A 219 4.10 -10.98 1.33
CA MET A 219 3.91 -11.33 -0.06
C MET A 219 5.16 -12.01 -0.65
N TYR A 220 6.30 -11.35 -0.54
CA TYR A 220 7.60 -11.87 -0.95
C TYR A 220 8.74 -11.25 -0.11
N PRO A 221 8.97 -11.76 1.11
CA PRO A 221 9.90 -11.16 2.07
C PRO A 221 11.33 -10.99 1.57
N LYS A 222 11.78 -11.86 0.67
CA LYS A 222 13.12 -11.75 0.06
C LYS A 222 13.34 -10.44 -0.70
N TRP A 223 12.27 -9.80 -1.15
CA TRP A 223 12.33 -8.52 -1.87
C TRP A 223 11.81 -7.35 -1.03
N GLY A 224 11.64 -7.53 0.28
CA GLY A 224 11.09 -6.51 1.14
C GLY A 224 9.56 -6.37 1.06
N TRP A 225 8.87 -7.29 0.37
CA TRP A 225 7.43 -7.19 0.15
C TRP A 225 6.65 -7.83 1.29
N GLY A 226 6.52 -7.09 2.36
CA GLY A 226 5.78 -7.46 3.56
C GLY A 226 6.16 -6.57 4.75
N THR A 227 5.35 -6.61 5.80
CA THR A 227 5.54 -5.87 7.06
C THR A 227 5.68 -6.87 8.20
N ASP A 228 6.77 -6.80 8.94
CA ASP A 228 7.19 -7.85 9.87
C ASP A 228 6.33 -7.94 11.13
N ASP A 229 5.83 -6.82 11.63
CA ASP A 229 5.01 -6.72 12.85
C ASP A 229 3.51 -6.52 12.58
N ALA A 230 3.08 -6.46 11.32
CA ALA A 230 1.69 -6.23 10.93
C ALA A 230 0.70 -7.28 11.46
N VAL A 231 1.18 -8.47 11.83
CA VAL A 231 0.34 -9.53 12.42
C VAL A 231 -0.43 -9.06 13.65
N GLN A 232 0.11 -8.12 14.42
CA GLN A 232 -0.54 -7.56 15.60
C GLN A 232 -1.76 -6.71 15.20
N VAL A 233 -1.61 -5.85 14.19
CA VAL A 233 -2.71 -5.04 13.64
C VAL A 233 -3.76 -5.93 12.98
N LEU A 234 -3.34 -6.85 12.12
CA LEU A 234 -4.24 -7.75 11.41
C LEU A 234 -5.05 -8.63 12.39
N SER A 235 -4.45 -9.05 13.51
CA SER A 235 -5.16 -9.81 14.55
C SER A 235 -6.30 -9.00 15.18
N MET A 236 -6.08 -7.72 15.44
CA MET A 236 -7.12 -6.83 15.98
C MET A 236 -8.25 -6.58 14.98
N LEU A 237 -7.92 -6.55 13.69
CA LEU A 237 -8.89 -6.30 12.62
C LEU A 237 -9.78 -7.52 12.30
N ARG A 238 -9.44 -8.72 12.76
CA ARG A 238 -10.25 -9.93 12.53
C ARG A 238 -11.64 -9.89 13.14
N ARG A 239 -11.91 -9.00 14.08
CA ARG A 239 -13.23 -8.87 14.69
C ARG A 239 -14.26 -8.15 13.80
N PHE A 240 -13.81 -7.45 12.75
CA PHE A 240 -14.68 -6.72 11.84
C PHE A 240 -15.23 -7.61 10.73
N SER A 241 -16.42 -7.33 10.25
CA SER A 241 -17.06 -8.11 9.18
C SER A 241 -16.36 -7.96 7.83
N SER A 242 -15.74 -6.80 7.58
CA SER A 242 -15.07 -6.49 6.32
C SER A 242 -13.85 -5.59 6.55
N VAL A 243 -12.69 -6.05 6.06
CA VAL A 243 -11.43 -5.29 6.10
C VAL A 243 -10.79 -5.31 4.72
N THR A 244 -10.47 -4.14 4.20
CA THR A 244 -9.77 -3.98 2.91
C THR A 244 -8.44 -3.29 3.14
N CYS A 245 -7.33 -3.95 2.84
CA CYS A 245 -5.99 -3.38 2.89
C CYS A 245 -5.52 -3.00 1.50
N LEU A 246 -5.16 -1.74 1.29
CA LEU A 246 -4.74 -1.17 0.01
C LEU A 246 -3.30 -0.69 0.12
N ASN A 247 -2.42 -1.17 -0.75
CA ASN A 247 -1.00 -0.84 -0.73
C ASN A 247 -0.44 -0.55 -2.12
N GLY A 248 0.76 0.02 -2.18
CA GLY A 248 1.62 0.22 -3.34
C GLY A 248 2.83 -0.72 -3.33
N HIS A 249 4.05 -0.15 -3.52
CA HIS A 249 5.35 -0.77 -3.35
C HIS A 249 5.70 -1.91 -4.32
N VAL A 250 4.76 -2.78 -4.61
CA VAL A 250 4.99 -4.01 -5.39
C VAL A 250 5.03 -3.74 -6.90
N HIS A 251 4.51 -2.58 -7.32
CA HIS A 251 4.39 -2.16 -8.71
C HIS A 251 3.69 -3.19 -9.62
N GLN A 252 2.74 -3.93 -9.03
CA GLN A 252 1.94 -4.94 -9.73
C GLN A 252 0.55 -5.05 -9.08
N LEU A 253 -0.43 -5.38 -9.89
CA LEU A 253 -1.74 -5.75 -9.38
C LEU A 253 -1.67 -7.12 -8.69
N PHE A 254 -2.13 -7.15 -7.46
CA PHE A 254 -2.24 -8.36 -6.67
C PHE A 254 -3.44 -8.29 -5.75
N THR A 255 -4.13 -9.43 -5.59
CA THR A 255 -5.24 -9.55 -4.63
C THR A 255 -5.12 -10.84 -3.86
N LYS A 256 -5.31 -10.78 -2.55
CA LYS A 256 -5.33 -11.93 -1.65
C LYS A 256 -6.41 -11.73 -0.59
N THR A 257 -7.16 -12.79 -0.27
CA THR A 257 -8.16 -12.76 0.81
C THR A 257 -7.81 -13.78 1.88
N GLU A 258 -7.87 -13.37 3.13
CA GLU A 258 -7.67 -14.19 4.31
C GLU A 258 -8.79 -13.95 5.34
N GLY A 259 -9.76 -14.84 5.36
CA GLY A 259 -10.96 -14.67 6.19
C GLY A 259 -11.72 -13.41 5.77
N ASN A 260 -11.87 -12.47 6.69
CA ASN A 260 -12.55 -11.20 6.47
C ASN A 260 -11.62 -10.06 5.97
N ILE A 261 -10.35 -10.35 5.73
CA ILE A 261 -9.36 -9.35 5.29
C ILE A 261 -8.98 -9.60 3.84
N THR A 262 -9.16 -8.59 2.98
CA THR A 262 -8.72 -8.62 1.58
C THR A 262 -7.60 -7.60 1.38
N PHE A 263 -6.51 -8.04 0.76
CA PHE A 263 -5.32 -7.24 0.45
C PHE A 263 -5.28 -6.97 -1.06
N HIS A 264 -4.98 -5.73 -1.44
CA HIS A 264 -4.84 -5.33 -2.83
C HIS A 264 -3.60 -4.46 -3.00
N SER A 265 -2.66 -4.88 -3.86
CA SER A 265 -1.59 -4.01 -4.35
C SER A 265 -2.04 -3.26 -5.60
N ALA A 266 -1.75 -1.97 -5.68
CA ALA A 266 -2.07 -1.13 -6.81
C ALA A 266 -1.06 -1.27 -7.97
N ALA A 267 -1.51 -0.99 -9.19
CA ALA A 267 -0.59 -0.70 -10.28
C ALA A 267 0.14 0.62 -10.00
N PRO A 268 1.44 0.74 -10.36
CA PRO A 268 2.18 2.00 -10.23
C PRO A 268 1.73 2.99 -11.29
N THR A 269 2.11 4.26 -11.11
CA THR A 269 2.01 5.25 -12.18
C THR A 269 3.37 5.55 -12.84
N CYS A 270 4.46 4.97 -12.33
CA CYS A 270 5.83 5.17 -12.83
C CYS A 270 6.33 4.05 -13.75
N TYR A 271 6.58 2.86 -13.23
CA TYR A 271 7.12 1.70 -13.96
C TYR A 271 6.79 0.40 -13.22
N PRO A 272 6.72 -0.77 -13.91
CA PRO A 272 6.50 -2.06 -13.27
C PRO A 272 7.78 -2.69 -12.73
N PHE A 273 7.61 -3.62 -11.78
CA PHE A 273 8.63 -4.58 -11.35
C PHE A 273 8.40 -5.97 -11.97
N PRO A 274 9.40 -6.87 -11.97
CA PRO A 274 9.20 -8.26 -12.34
C PRO A 274 8.31 -8.99 -11.32
N LYS A 275 7.71 -10.10 -11.75
CA LYS A 275 6.92 -10.94 -10.83
C LYS A 275 7.83 -11.55 -9.75
N PRO A 276 7.29 -11.86 -8.55
CA PRO A 276 8.04 -12.48 -7.48
C PRO A 276 8.87 -13.68 -7.97
N GLY A 277 10.16 -13.67 -7.66
CA GLY A 277 11.09 -14.73 -8.08
C GLY A 277 11.51 -14.71 -9.54
N GLN A 278 11.02 -13.77 -10.36
CA GLN A 278 11.47 -13.57 -11.73
C GLN A 278 12.53 -12.47 -11.80
N GLY A 279 13.78 -12.86 -11.75
CA GLY A 279 14.92 -11.93 -11.76
C GLY A 279 15.63 -11.82 -10.41
N PRO A 280 16.67 -10.98 -10.33
CA PRO A 280 17.53 -10.88 -9.14
C PRO A 280 16.92 -10.05 -8.00
N GLY A 281 15.90 -9.22 -8.28
CA GLY A 281 15.30 -8.32 -7.31
C GLY A 281 14.16 -7.50 -7.89
N PRO A 282 13.56 -6.59 -7.09
CA PRO A 282 12.53 -5.64 -7.52
C PRO A 282 13.18 -4.48 -8.30
N ILE A 283 13.71 -4.80 -9.47
CA ILE A 283 14.40 -3.83 -10.34
C ILE A 283 13.40 -3.28 -11.35
N PRO A 284 13.34 -1.94 -11.58
CA PRO A 284 12.46 -1.34 -12.57
C PRO A 284 12.58 -2.00 -13.94
N GLN A 285 11.46 -2.47 -14.49
CA GLN A 285 11.44 -3.29 -15.70
C GLN A 285 11.22 -2.45 -16.96
N VAL A 286 12.09 -2.62 -17.95
CA VAL A 286 11.91 -2.04 -19.29
C VAL A 286 10.93 -2.90 -20.07
N LEU A 287 9.83 -2.33 -20.50
CA LEU A 287 8.85 -2.99 -21.36
C LEU A 287 9.09 -2.67 -22.84
N PRO A 288 8.58 -3.48 -23.77
CA PRO A 288 8.62 -3.15 -25.19
C PRO A 288 8.03 -1.78 -25.48
N ALA A 289 8.54 -1.12 -26.52
CA ALA A 289 8.08 0.23 -26.91
C ALA A 289 6.55 0.28 -27.04
N GLY A 290 5.95 1.34 -26.46
CA GLY A 290 4.51 1.57 -26.46
C GLY A 290 3.71 0.74 -25.43
N ARG A 291 4.36 -0.18 -24.68
CA ARG A 291 3.66 -1.08 -23.73
C ARG A 291 3.68 -0.61 -22.28
N LEU A 292 4.36 0.50 -21.98
CA LEU A 292 4.50 0.97 -20.59
C LEU A 292 3.13 1.21 -19.92
N LYS A 293 2.22 1.89 -20.60
CA LYS A 293 0.88 2.20 -20.06
C LYS A 293 0.03 0.97 -19.76
N ASP A 294 0.31 -0.19 -20.38
CA ASP A 294 -0.38 -1.44 -20.07
C ASP A 294 -0.11 -1.96 -18.65
N ALA A 295 1.02 -1.54 -18.06
CA ALA A 295 1.43 -1.92 -16.71
C ALA A 295 1.18 -0.82 -15.68
N LEU A 296 0.74 0.35 -16.11
CA LEU A 296 0.44 1.49 -15.23
C LEU A 296 -1.07 1.64 -15.08
N GLY A 297 -1.52 2.23 -13.95
CA GLY A 297 -2.96 2.34 -13.74
C GLY A 297 -3.38 3.22 -12.59
N ILE A 298 -4.69 3.35 -12.49
CA ILE A 298 -5.40 3.92 -11.34
C ILE A 298 -6.38 2.86 -10.81
N ARG A 299 -6.81 3.00 -9.57
CA ARG A 299 -7.82 2.14 -8.95
C ARG A 299 -9.00 2.98 -8.49
N THR A 300 -10.20 2.62 -8.92
CA THR A 300 -11.44 3.15 -8.37
C THR A 300 -11.99 2.19 -7.33
N VAL A 301 -12.50 2.74 -6.23
CA VAL A 301 -13.12 1.96 -5.15
C VAL A 301 -14.47 2.57 -4.84
N ASN A 302 -15.49 1.73 -4.83
CA ASN A 302 -16.85 2.11 -4.53
C ASN A 302 -17.36 1.34 -3.31
N TYR A 303 -18.09 2.00 -2.45
CA TYR A 303 -18.79 1.39 -1.33
C TYR A 303 -20.23 1.88 -1.30
N ARG A 304 -21.16 0.95 -1.14
CA ARG A 304 -22.57 1.27 -0.87
C ARG A 304 -22.86 1.00 0.58
N GLN A 305 -23.47 1.96 1.25
CA GLN A 305 -23.86 1.81 2.63
C GLN A 305 -24.67 0.54 2.85
N GLY A 306 -24.30 -0.25 3.86
CA GLY A 306 -24.92 -1.54 4.17
C GLY A 306 -24.38 -2.74 3.35
N SER A 307 -23.45 -2.51 2.41
CA SER A 307 -22.74 -3.64 1.78
C SER A 307 -21.62 -4.16 2.70
N HIS A 308 -21.30 -5.46 2.57
CA HIS A 308 -20.23 -6.07 3.35
C HIS A 308 -18.83 -5.91 2.74
N ALA A 309 -18.73 -5.45 1.48
CA ALA A 309 -17.46 -5.33 0.79
C ALA A 309 -17.40 -4.08 -0.08
N LEU A 310 -16.18 -3.59 -0.30
CA LEU A 310 -15.88 -2.54 -1.26
C LEU A 310 -15.70 -3.16 -2.64
N ALA A 311 -16.26 -2.50 -3.67
CA ALA A 311 -16.02 -2.87 -5.07
C ALA A 311 -14.72 -2.17 -5.53
N VAL A 312 -13.70 -2.96 -5.85
CA VAL A 312 -12.38 -2.49 -6.30
C VAL A 312 -12.25 -2.74 -7.80
N LYS A 313 -11.92 -1.70 -8.57
CA LYS A 313 -11.72 -1.77 -10.01
C LYS A 313 -10.39 -1.13 -10.40
N ASP A 314 -9.54 -1.92 -11.07
CA ASP A 314 -8.26 -1.42 -11.61
C ASP A 314 -8.42 -1.05 -13.10
N GLU A 315 -7.91 0.13 -13.46
CA GLU A 315 -7.96 0.67 -14.81
C GLU A 315 -6.55 1.03 -15.29
N LYS A 316 -6.18 0.53 -16.47
CA LYS A 316 -4.89 0.88 -17.10
C LYS A 316 -4.88 2.35 -17.50
N LEU A 317 -3.69 2.95 -17.57
CA LEU A 317 -3.55 4.30 -18.14
C LEU A 317 -3.86 4.30 -19.64
N THR A 318 -4.62 5.29 -20.06
CA THR A 318 -5.02 5.52 -21.46
C THR A 318 -4.13 6.55 -22.15
#